data_7b8da7e4c3e31b099df947590f1a4fb7
#
_entry.id   7b8da7e4c3e31b099df947590f1a4fb7
#
_cell.length_a   1.000
_cell.length_b   1.000
_cell.length_c   1.000
_cell.angle_alpha   90.00
_cell.angle_beta   90.00
_cell.angle_gamma   90.00
#
_symmetry.space_group_name_H-M   'P 1'
#
loop_
_entity.id
_entity.type
_entity.pdbx_description
1 polymer ?
#
loop_
_entity_poly.entity_id
_entity_poly.type
_entity_poly.pdbx_seq_one_letter_code
_entity_poly.pdbx_strand_id
1 'polypeptide(L)'
;MKGAIMGKFVVKEVNSGFKFDLKATNGQVIASSEVYSAKPSCLKGIESVKKNAPIANLENQLVEGYEVMKNPKFEVYADKSGEFRFRLKAKNGEIIATSEGYKAVDSCMNGVESVRKNSENAVIE
;
A
#
# COMPACT_ATOMS: atom_id res chain seq x y z
N MET A 1 -14.77 -6.39 22.60
CA MET A 1 -14.25 -6.12 22.19
C MET A 1 -14.03 -5.47 21.59
N LYS A 2 -14.41 -5.19 21.54
CA LYS A 2 -14.14 -4.63 21.01
C LYS A 2 -13.54 -4.29 20.33
N GLY A 3 -14.18 -4.16 20.67
CA GLY A 3 -13.97 -4.19 19.28
C GLY A 3 -12.67 -3.60 18.82
N ALA A 4 -11.94 -4.39 18.11
CA ALA A 4 -10.71 -3.91 17.50
C ALA A 4 -11.06 -2.77 16.53
N ILE A 5 -10.36 -1.65 16.65
CA ILE A 5 -10.43 -0.59 15.65
C ILE A 5 -9.62 -1.07 14.45
N MET A 6 -10.25 -1.11 13.30
CA MET A 6 -9.61 -1.59 12.09
C MET A 6 -9.34 -0.44 11.12
N GLY A 7 -8.36 -0.63 10.27
CA GLY A 7 -8.19 0.25 9.14
C GLY A 7 -9.33 0.10 8.15
N LYS A 8 -9.35 0.94 7.14
CA LYS A 8 -10.39 0.84 6.12
C LYS A 8 -9.87 1.24 4.75
N PHE A 9 -10.44 0.62 3.73
CA PHE A 9 -10.27 1.03 2.34
C PHE A 9 -11.41 1.97 1.99
N VAL A 10 -11.09 3.14 1.48
CA VAL A 10 -12.08 4.13 1.05
C VAL A 10 -12.03 4.20 -0.47
N VAL A 11 -13.14 3.86 -1.12
CA VAL A 11 -13.26 3.93 -2.57
C VAL A 11 -13.77 5.30 -2.93
N LYS A 12 -13.09 5.96 -3.87
CA LYS A 12 -13.44 7.30 -4.32
C LYS A 12 -13.64 7.32 -5.80
N GLU A 13 -14.68 8.02 -6.24
CA GLU A 13 -14.85 8.33 -7.66
C GLU A 13 -14.07 9.59 -7.98
N VAL A 14 -13.27 9.55 -9.05
CA VAL A 14 -12.51 10.69 -9.53
C VAL A 14 -12.86 10.91 -10.99
N ASN A 15 -12.35 11.99 -11.58
CA ASN A 15 -12.74 12.38 -12.95
C ASN A 15 -12.57 11.27 -13.98
N SER A 16 -11.52 10.47 -13.86
CA SER A 16 -11.22 9.45 -14.86
C SER A 16 -11.55 8.03 -14.41
N GLY A 17 -12.18 7.87 -13.25
CA GLY A 17 -12.55 6.54 -12.77
C GLY A 17 -12.64 6.43 -11.27
N PHE A 18 -12.07 5.37 -10.72
CA PHE A 18 -12.18 5.04 -9.30
C PHE A 18 -10.80 4.73 -8.74
N LYS A 19 -10.58 5.11 -7.50
CA LYS A 19 -9.35 4.75 -6.78
C LYS A 19 -9.71 4.42 -5.34
N PHE A 20 -8.79 3.78 -4.64
CA PHE A 20 -8.97 3.55 -3.21
C PHE A 20 -7.78 4.11 -2.44
N ASP A 21 -8.06 4.50 -1.20
CA ASP A 21 -7.06 4.80 -0.19
C ASP A 21 -7.18 3.78 0.91
N LEU A 22 -6.06 3.36 1.47
CA LEU A 22 -6.07 2.56 2.69
C LEU A 22 -5.73 3.49 3.85
N LYS A 23 -6.65 3.57 4.80
CA LYS A 23 -6.46 4.38 6.01
C LYS A 23 -6.14 3.49 7.18
N ALA A 24 -5.19 3.91 7.99
CA ALA A 24 -4.89 3.25 9.25
C ALA A 24 -5.96 3.58 10.29
N THR A 25 -5.85 2.97 11.45
CA THR A 25 -6.82 3.15 12.54
C THR A 25 -6.90 4.60 13.01
N ASN A 26 -5.82 5.37 12.84
CA ASN A 26 -5.80 6.80 13.21
C ASN A 26 -6.38 7.70 12.11
N GLY A 27 -6.88 7.13 11.04
CA GLY A 27 -7.49 7.88 9.94
C GLY A 27 -6.51 8.39 8.89
N GLN A 28 -5.22 8.16 9.06
CA GLN A 28 -4.23 8.62 8.08
C GLN A 28 -4.18 7.68 6.88
N VAL A 29 -4.04 8.26 5.69
CA VAL A 29 -3.87 7.50 4.45
C VAL A 29 -2.45 6.96 4.43
N ILE A 30 -2.33 5.63 4.36
CA ILE A 30 -1.01 4.98 4.36
C ILE A 30 -0.63 4.43 3.00
N ALA A 31 -1.61 4.25 2.11
CA ALA A 31 -1.34 3.81 0.75
C ALA A 31 -2.52 4.15 -0.13
N SER A 32 -2.26 4.36 -1.41
CA SER A 32 -3.30 4.70 -2.39
C SER A 32 -3.09 3.90 -3.66
N SER A 33 -4.18 3.65 -4.37
CA SER A 33 -4.13 2.94 -5.65
C SER A 33 -3.96 3.91 -6.82
N GLU A 34 -3.70 3.35 -7.99
CA GLU A 34 -3.88 4.05 -9.25
C GLU A 34 -5.37 4.21 -9.51
N VAL A 35 -5.71 4.94 -10.58
CA VAL A 35 -7.10 5.13 -11.00
C VAL A 35 -7.50 3.97 -11.90
N TYR A 36 -8.60 3.32 -11.53
CA TYR A 36 -9.21 2.25 -12.31
C TYR A 36 -10.37 2.83 -13.11
N SER A 37 -10.56 2.34 -14.34
CA SER A 37 -11.63 2.84 -15.19
C SER A 37 -13.03 2.43 -14.71
N ALA A 38 -13.12 1.33 -13.93
CA ALA A 38 -14.39 0.81 -13.45
C ALA A 38 -14.30 0.44 -11.98
N LYS A 39 -15.40 0.63 -11.26
CA LYS A 39 -15.45 0.32 -9.83
C LYS A 39 -15.12 -1.15 -9.52
N PRO A 40 -15.63 -2.13 -10.30
CA PRO A 40 -15.26 -3.54 -10.03
C PRO A 40 -13.76 -3.80 -10.09
N SER A 41 -13.05 -3.13 -10.99
CA SER A 41 -11.58 -3.26 -11.07
C SER A 41 -10.91 -2.69 -9.83
N CYS A 42 -11.42 -1.56 -9.33
CA CYS A 42 -10.92 -0.95 -8.11
C CYS A 42 -11.10 -1.90 -6.92
N LEU A 43 -12.26 -2.53 -6.81
CA LEU A 43 -12.53 -3.49 -5.73
C LEU A 43 -11.63 -4.72 -5.83
N LYS A 44 -11.31 -5.16 -7.04
CA LYS A 44 -10.33 -6.25 -7.23
C LYS A 44 -8.95 -5.83 -6.77
N GLY A 45 -8.59 -4.57 -6.99
CA GLY A 45 -7.33 -4.02 -6.50
C GLY A 45 -7.25 -4.07 -4.97
N ILE A 46 -8.34 -3.74 -4.29
CA ILE A 46 -8.42 -3.84 -2.83
C ILE A 46 -8.19 -5.29 -2.39
N GLU A 47 -8.86 -6.24 -3.04
CA GLU A 47 -8.68 -7.65 -2.70
C GLU A 47 -7.24 -8.09 -2.92
N SER A 48 -6.60 -7.57 -3.95
CA SER A 48 -5.19 -7.86 -4.23
C SER A 48 -4.29 -7.36 -3.10
N VAL A 49 -4.54 -6.15 -2.58
CA VAL A 49 -3.78 -5.63 -1.44
C VAL A 49 -3.98 -6.53 -0.22
N LYS A 50 -5.23 -6.89 0.08
CA LYS A 50 -5.54 -7.74 1.24
C LYS A 50 -4.83 -9.09 1.17
N LYS A 51 -4.74 -9.63 -0.03
CA LYS A 51 -4.14 -10.95 -0.26
C LYS A 51 -2.61 -10.89 -0.24
N ASN A 52 -2.03 -9.86 -0.83
CA ASN A 52 -0.58 -9.80 -1.05
C ASN A 52 0.20 -9.13 0.07
N ALA A 53 -0.36 -8.09 0.70
CA ALA A 53 0.37 -7.34 1.71
C ALA A 53 0.88 -8.20 2.87
N PRO A 54 0.07 -9.11 3.44
CA PRO A 54 0.54 -9.90 4.59
C PRO A 54 1.73 -10.82 4.28
N ILE A 55 1.87 -11.25 3.03
CA ILE A 55 2.91 -12.23 2.66
C ILE A 55 4.02 -11.62 1.80
N ALA A 56 3.94 -10.33 1.50
CA ALA A 56 4.89 -9.68 0.60
C ALA A 56 6.29 -9.62 1.21
N ASN A 57 7.29 -9.85 0.38
CA ASN A 57 8.69 -9.64 0.74
C ASN A 57 8.98 -8.15 0.89
N LEU A 58 10.05 -7.81 1.58
CA LEU A 58 10.51 -6.42 1.68
C LEU A 58 11.79 -6.27 0.88
N GLU A 59 11.76 -5.42 -0.14
CA GLU A 59 12.93 -5.11 -0.93
C GLU A 59 13.35 -3.68 -0.62
N ASN A 60 14.44 -3.54 0.11
CA ASN A 60 14.93 -2.24 0.51
C ASN A 60 15.94 -1.73 -0.51
N GLN A 61 15.45 -0.91 -1.45
CA GLN A 61 16.29 -0.37 -2.53
C GLN A 61 17.18 0.78 -2.09
N LEU A 62 17.10 1.16 -0.82
CA LEU A 62 17.95 2.21 -0.25
C LEU A 62 19.37 1.71 0.05
N VAL A 63 19.52 0.39 0.18
CA VAL A 63 20.82 -0.23 0.48
C VAL A 63 21.54 -0.50 -0.82
N GLU A 64 22.79 -0.06 -0.90
CA GLU A 64 23.61 -0.33 -2.09
C GLU A 64 23.78 -1.84 -2.25
N GLY A 65 23.58 -2.33 -3.48
CA GLY A 65 23.68 -3.75 -3.75
C GLY A 65 22.52 -4.57 -3.22
N TYR A 66 21.37 -3.95 -3.02
CA TYR A 66 20.22 -4.64 -2.44
C TYR A 66 19.85 -5.89 -3.25
N GLU A 67 19.25 -6.84 -2.54
CA GLU A 67 18.79 -8.07 -3.16
C GLU A 67 17.41 -7.86 -3.78
N VAL A 68 17.25 -8.25 -5.05
CA VAL A 68 15.95 -8.20 -5.74
C VAL A 68 15.11 -9.36 -5.22
N MET A 69 13.97 -9.04 -4.64
CA MET A 69 13.07 -10.02 -4.04
C MET A 69 12.01 -10.46 -5.04
N LYS A 70 11.41 -11.61 -4.77
CA LYS A 70 10.31 -12.12 -5.59
C LYS A 70 9.01 -11.42 -5.22
N ASN A 71 8.13 -11.30 -6.20
CA ASN A 71 6.77 -10.81 -5.98
C ASN A 71 5.94 -11.86 -5.22
N PRO A 72 4.95 -11.45 -4.42
CA PRO A 72 4.63 -10.07 -4.11
C PRO A 72 5.67 -9.44 -3.20
N LYS A 73 5.84 -8.13 -3.32
CA LYS A 73 6.86 -7.45 -2.50
C LYS A 73 6.51 -5.99 -2.29
N PHE A 74 7.02 -5.46 -1.17
CA PHE A 74 7.10 -4.02 -0.98
C PHE A 74 8.48 -3.57 -1.45
N GLU A 75 8.53 -2.54 -2.28
CA GLU A 75 9.78 -1.90 -2.67
C GLU A 75 9.87 -0.57 -1.94
N VAL A 76 10.94 -0.38 -1.18
CA VAL A 76 11.23 0.88 -0.48
C VAL A 76 12.32 1.60 -1.25
N TYR A 77 12.08 2.87 -1.59
CA TYR A 77 12.99 3.62 -2.44
C TYR A 77 12.94 5.12 -2.08
N ALA A 78 13.92 5.87 -2.58
CA ALA A 78 13.93 7.33 -2.44
C ALA A 78 13.39 7.94 -3.73
N ASP A 79 12.51 8.94 -3.61
CA ASP A 79 12.00 9.63 -4.78
C ASP A 79 12.92 10.77 -5.19
N LYS A 80 12.53 11.50 -6.23
CA LYS A 80 13.36 12.59 -6.78
C LYS A 80 13.56 13.73 -5.81
N SER A 81 12.63 13.93 -4.87
CA SER A 81 12.75 14.98 -3.88
C SER A 81 13.57 14.58 -2.66
N GLY A 82 14.00 13.31 -2.60
CA GLY A 82 14.76 12.78 -1.48
C GLY A 82 13.90 12.21 -0.37
N GLU A 83 12.59 12.13 -0.57
CA GLU A 83 11.70 11.50 0.40
C GLU A 83 11.63 10.01 0.16
N PHE A 84 11.29 9.27 1.20
CA PHE A 84 11.24 7.82 1.14
C PHE A 84 9.81 7.37 0.89
N ARG A 85 9.66 6.41 -0.02
CA ARG A 85 8.35 5.88 -0.42
C ARG A 85 8.41 4.38 -0.48
N PHE A 86 7.24 3.75 -0.40
CA PHE A 86 7.12 2.34 -0.70
C PHE A 86 6.00 2.13 -1.71
N ARG A 87 6.10 1.01 -2.41
CA ARG A 87 5.01 0.54 -3.27
C ARG A 87 4.88 -0.96 -3.11
N LEU A 88 3.66 -1.45 -3.23
CA LEU A 88 3.36 -2.87 -3.12
C LEU A 88 3.12 -3.42 -4.51
N LYS A 89 3.86 -4.45 -4.86
CA LYS A 89 3.66 -5.19 -6.11
C LYS A 89 2.96 -6.50 -5.82
N ALA A 90 1.95 -6.81 -6.63
CA ALA A 90 1.23 -8.07 -6.56
C ALA A 90 2.09 -9.19 -7.15
N LYS A 91 1.58 -10.41 -7.06
CA LYS A 91 2.27 -11.59 -7.57
C LYS A 91 2.64 -11.46 -9.05
N ASN A 92 1.78 -10.77 -9.83
CA ASN A 92 2.03 -10.57 -11.27
C ASN A 92 2.95 -9.40 -11.57
N GLY A 93 3.47 -8.71 -10.54
CA GLY A 93 4.39 -7.60 -10.70
C GLY A 93 3.72 -6.24 -10.87
N GLU A 94 2.40 -6.17 -10.87
CA GLU A 94 1.70 -4.89 -10.98
C GLU A 94 1.75 -4.13 -9.66
N ILE A 95 1.91 -2.81 -9.76
CA ILE A 95 1.88 -1.94 -8.58
C ILE A 95 0.42 -1.76 -8.19
N ILE A 96 0.07 -2.18 -6.97
CA ILE A 96 -1.32 -2.13 -6.49
C ILE A 96 -1.55 -1.10 -5.40
N ALA A 97 -0.48 -0.58 -4.80
CA ALA A 97 -0.60 0.49 -3.80
C ALA A 97 0.73 1.23 -3.70
N THR A 98 0.66 2.53 -3.45
CA THR A 98 1.84 3.37 -3.26
C THR A 98 1.64 4.25 -2.05
N SER A 99 2.74 4.60 -1.38
CA SER A 99 2.70 5.48 -0.22
C SER A 99 2.92 6.94 -0.63
N GLU A 100 2.66 7.85 0.30
CA GLU A 100 3.14 9.21 0.21
C GLU A 100 4.64 9.24 0.54
N GLY A 101 5.26 10.41 0.42
CA GLY A 101 6.67 10.58 0.77
C GLY A 101 6.85 10.73 2.28
N TYR A 102 7.82 10.02 2.82
CA TYR A 102 8.21 10.13 4.23
C TYR A 102 9.57 10.82 4.31
N LYS A 103 9.76 11.62 5.33
CA LYS A 103 11.04 12.33 5.53
C LYS A 103 12.10 11.46 6.20
N ALA A 104 11.68 10.37 6.84
CA ALA A 104 12.59 9.45 7.53
C ALA A 104 12.34 8.02 7.08
N VAL A 105 13.42 7.24 6.99
CA VAL A 105 13.35 5.82 6.60
C VAL A 105 12.48 5.04 7.59
N ASP A 106 12.65 5.30 8.88
CA ASP A 106 11.89 4.59 9.91
C ASP A 106 10.38 4.80 9.75
N SER A 107 9.97 6.02 9.39
CA SER A 107 8.56 6.31 9.15
C SER A 107 8.03 5.52 7.95
N CYS A 108 8.85 5.43 6.89
CA CYS A 108 8.49 4.68 5.70
C CYS A 108 8.34 3.18 6.04
N MET A 109 9.28 2.62 6.79
CA MET A 109 9.22 1.22 7.19
C MET A 109 8.01 0.94 8.09
N ASN A 110 7.68 1.88 8.98
CA ASN A 110 6.47 1.78 9.80
C ASN A 110 5.22 1.79 8.92
N GLY A 111 5.24 2.57 7.84
CA GLY A 111 4.14 2.59 6.86
C GLY A 111 3.94 1.24 6.20
N VAL A 112 5.03 0.56 5.82
CA VAL A 112 4.96 -0.79 5.25
C VAL A 112 4.27 -1.73 6.23
N GLU A 113 4.71 -1.73 7.49
CA GLU A 113 4.13 -2.60 8.52
C GLU A 113 2.67 -2.23 8.78
N SER A 114 2.34 -0.95 8.70
CA SER A 114 0.95 -0.50 8.85
C SER A 114 0.06 -1.07 7.75
N VAL A 115 0.54 -1.11 6.51
CA VAL A 115 -0.21 -1.72 5.41
C VAL A 115 -0.42 -3.20 5.67
N ARG A 116 0.62 -3.92 6.07
CA ARG A 116 0.50 -5.35 6.39
C ARG A 116 -0.56 -5.59 7.45
N LYS A 117 -0.51 -4.77 8.50
CA LYS A 117 -1.35 -4.95 9.68
C LYS A 117 -2.81 -4.58 9.41
N ASN A 118 -3.02 -3.49 8.69
CA ASN A 118 -4.36 -2.94 8.50
C ASN A 118 -5.12 -3.57 7.34
N SER A 119 -4.41 -3.98 6.27
CA SER A 119 -5.08 -4.38 5.03
C SER A 119 -5.92 -5.64 5.18
N GLU A 120 -5.45 -6.61 5.93
CA GLU A 120 -6.07 -7.94 5.99
C GLU A 120 -7.51 -7.88 6.50
N ASN A 121 -7.74 -7.08 7.55
CA ASN A 121 -9.04 -7.00 8.20
C ASN A 121 -9.73 -5.66 7.94
N ALA A 122 -9.22 -4.85 7.03
CA ALA A 122 -9.80 -3.55 6.74
C ALA A 122 -11.19 -3.70 6.12
N VAL A 123 -12.13 -2.86 6.56
CA VAL A 123 -13.45 -2.79 5.94
C VAL A 123 -13.37 -1.91 4.68
N ILE A 124 -14.31 -2.10 3.78
CA ILE A 124 -14.40 -1.30 2.56
C ILE A 124 -15.52 -0.29 2.72
N GLU A 125 -15.19 0.97 2.50
CA GLU A 125 -16.15 2.07 2.58
C GLU A 125 -16.42 2.72 1.24
#